data_32fb2ab0b53fdf67b16695a9984c20af
#
_entry.id   32fb2ab0b53fdf67b16695a9984c20af
#
_cell.length_a   1.000
_cell.length_b   1.000
_cell.length_c   1.000
_cell.angle_alpha   90.00
_cell.angle_beta   90.00
_cell.angle_gamma   90.00
#
_symmetry.space_group_name_H-M   'P 1'
#
loop_
_entity.id
_entity.type
_entity.pdbx_description
1 polymer ?
#
loop_
_entity_poly.entity_id
_entity_poly.type
_entity_poly.pdbx_seq_one_letter_code
_entity_poly.pdbx_strand_id
1 'polypeptide(L)'
;ILAALDKPTEGKVYLKDRDLGKLKEKEIATFRRQNLGFVFQDFNLLDTFSLKDNIFLPLVLSGKKYPEMEKRLKPIAEKLGIEKLLEKYPYEVSGGQKQRAAIARALITKPQLILADEPSGALDSKAADSLMNLFTTINQEGQTIVMVTHSVKAASSAKRVLFIKDGNVFHQLYRGNLT
;
A
#
# COMPACT_ATOMS: atom_id res chain seq x y z
N ILE A 1 1.04 -7.46 13.18
CA ILE A 1 0.85 -8.88 12.83
C ILE A 1 0.75 -9.05 11.30
N LEU A 2 -0.24 -8.45 10.59
CA LEU A 2 -0.40 -8.60 9.13
C LEU A 2 0.83 -8.12 8.33
N ALA A 3 1.54 -7.12 8.85
CA ALA A 3 2.78 -6.61 8.27
C ALA A 3 4.00 -7.52 8.52
N ALA A 4 3.82 -8.65 9.22
CA ALA A 4 4.91 -9.51 9.68
C ALA A 4 6.02 -8.72 10.42
N LEU A 5 5.64 -7.70 11.22
CA LEU A 5 6.54 -6.96 12.10
C LEU A 5 6.58 -7.58 13.49
N ASP A 6 5.51 -8.29 13.85
CA ASP A 6 5.37 -8.97 15.13
C ASP A 6 4.61 -10.29 14.95
N LYS A 7 4.70 -11.18 15.92
CA LYS A 7 4.00 -12.47 15.94
C LYS A 7 2.75 -12.39 16.80
N PRO A 8 1.69 -13.15 16.47
CA PRO A 8 0.54 -13.25 17.35
C PRO A 8 0.94 -13.99 18.65
N THR A 9 0.43 -13.52 19.78
CA THR A 9 0.62 -14.21 21.08
C THR A 9 -0.11 -15.56 21.07
N GLU A 10 -1.31 -15.56 20.48
CA GLU A 10 -2.13 -16.76 20.27
C GLU A 10 -2.76 -16.74 18.90
N GLY A 11 -3.23 -17.90 18.43
CA GLY A 11 -3.84 -18.04 17.11
C GLY A 11 -2.82 -18.08 15.97
N LYS A 12 -3.32 -17.97 14.75
CA LYS A 12 -2.53 -18.06 13.51
C LYS A 12 -2.97 -17.02 12.51
N VAL A 13 -2.02 -16.50 11.75
CA VAL A 13 -2.28 -15.54 10.67
C VAL A 13 -1.72 -16.11 9.38
N TYR A 14 -2.57 -16.19 8.37
CA TYR A 14 -2.21 -16.71 7.05
C TYR A 14 -2.28 -15.62 5.99
N LEU A 15 -1.29 -15.58 5.12
CA LEU A 15 -1.39 -14.91 3.83
C LEU A 15 -1.38 -15.98 2.74
N LYS A 16 -2.52 -16.20 2.09
CA LYS A 16 -2.80 -17.42 1.33
C LYS A 16 -2.54 -18.65 2.21
N ASP A 17 -1.73 -19.58 1.75
CA ASP A 17 -1.42 -20.84 2.45
C ASP A 17 -0.21 -20.73 3.40
N ARG A 18 0.38 -19.53 3.53
CA ARG A 18 1.59 -19.34 4.33
C ARG A 18 1.26 -18.79 5.72
N ASP A 19 1.57 -19.56 6.75
CA ASP A 19 1.46 -19.16 8.17
C ASP A 19 2.57 -18.14 8.50
N LEU A 20 2.17 -16.90 8.79
CA LEU A 20 3.11 -15.81 9.08
C LEU A 20 3.85 -16.01 10.41
N GLY A 21 3.24 -16.70 11.38
CA GLY A 21 3.86 -16.99 12.66
C GLY A 21 5.04 -17.97 12.56
N LYS A 22 5.11 -18.76 11.48
CA LYS A 22 6.17 -19.73 11.23
C LYS A 22 7.35 -19.17 10.42
N LEU A 23 7.28 -17.91 9.97
CA LEU A 23 8.38 -17.29 9.25
C LEU A 23 9.60 -17.16 10.16
N LYS A 24 10.76 -17.60 9.65
CA LYS A 24 12.04 -17.38 10.32
C LYS A 24 12.46 -15.93 10.15
N GLU A 25 13.19 -15.41 11.12
CA GLU A 25 13.62 -14.01 11.15
C GLU A 25 14.35 -13.60 9.84
N LYS A 26 15.21 -14.46 9.32
CA LYS A 26 15.92 -14.26 8.05
C LYS A 26 15.01 -14.18 6.82
N GLU A 27 13.83 -14.79 6.90
CA GLU A 27 12.85 -14.85 5.80
C GLU A 27 11.87 -13.67 5.81
N ILE A 28 11.64 -13.07 6.99
CA ILE A 28 10.62 -12.02 7.20
C ILE A 28 10.85 -10.83 6.27
N ALA A 29 12.08 -10.31 6.16
CA ALA A 29 12.38 -9.16 5.32
C ALA A 29 12.14 -9.45 3.83
N THR A 30 12.52 -10.64 3.37
CA THR A 30 12.29 -11.10 2.00
C THR A 30 10.80 -11.31 1.74
N PHE A 31 10.09 -11.92 2.69
CA PHE A 31 8.65 -12.11 2.62
C PHE A 31 7.91 -10.78 2.47
N ARG A 32 8.22 -9.79 3.31
CA ARG A 32 7.62 -8.44 3.23
C ARG A 32 7.84 -7.81 1.86
N ARG A 33 9.09 -7.77 1.38
CA ARG A 33 9.41 -7.21 0.05
C ARG A 33 8.68 -7.85 -1.10
N GLN A 34 8.47 -9.17 -1.04
CA GLN A 34 7.88 -9.93 -2.13
C GLN A 34 6.35 -9.98 -2.11
N ASN A 35 5.74 -9.85 -0.93
CA ASN A 35 4.33 -10.15 -0.76
C ASN A 35 3.50 -8.96 -0.24
N LEU A 36 4.13 -7.97 0.36
CA LEU A 36 3.44 -6.83 0.96
C LEU A 36 3.83 -5.52 0.29
N GLY A 37 2.82 -4.69 0.03
CA GLY A 37 3.00 -3.27 -0.28
C GLY A 37 2.58 -2.43 0.92
N PHE A 38 3.27 -1.31 1.15
CA PHE A 38 2.98 -0.42 2.27
C PHE A 38 2.68 0.99 1.76
N VAL A 39 1.61 1.58 2.28
CA VAL A 39 1.22 2.97 2.04
C VAL A 39 0.97 3.62 3.40
N PHE A 40 1.70 4.69 3.72
CA PHE A 40 1.66 5.37 5.02
C PHE A 40 1.09 6.79 4.88
N GLN A 41 0.63 7.35 5.98
CA GLN A 41 0.15 8.72 6.08
C GLN A 41 1.22 9.72 5.66
N ASP A 42 2.45 9.57 6.12
CA ASP A 42 3.59 10.47 5.86
C ASP A 42 4.37 10.10 4.58
N PHE A 43 3.77 9.29 3.71
CA PHE A 43 4.33 8.81 2.43
C PHE A 43 5.61 7.97 2.58
N ASN A 44 6.45 8.24 3.56
CA ASN A 44 7.75 7.61 3.82
C ASN A 44 8.62 7.53 2.55
N LEU A 45 8.68 8.63 1.80
CA LEU A 45 9.60 8.82 0.69
C LEU A 45 10.92 9.40 1.20
N LEU A 46 12.02 8.98 0.60
CA LEU A 46 13.34 9.50 0.89
C LEU A 46 13.56 10.78 0.09
N ASP A 47 13.76 11.91 0.76
CA ASP A 47 13.88 13.24 0.13
C ASP A 47 15.12 13.38 -0.72
N THR A 48 16.16 12.58 -0.49
CA THR A 48 17.41 12.55 -1.25
C THR A 48 17.32 11.77 -2.56
N PHE A 49 16.21 11.10 -2.81
CA PHE A 49 15.96 10.28 -3.99
C PHE A 49 14.84 10.88 -4.85
N SER A 50 14.95 10.74 -6.17
CA SER A 50 13.85 11.05 -7.08
C SER A 50 12.61 10.18 -6.77
N LEU A 51 11.43 10.55 -7.26
CA LEU A 51 10.25 9.69 -7.12
C LEU A 51 10.47 8.33 -7.78
N LYS A 52 11.17 8.29 -8.92
CA LYS A 52 11.54 7.06 -9.60
C LYS A 52 12.42 6.16 -8.74
N ASP A 53 13.46 6.71 -8.14
CA ASP A 53 14.37 5.95 -7.28
C ASP A 53 13.66 5.43 -6.02
N ASN A 54 12.78 6.25 -5.42
CA ASN A 54 11.91 5.83 -4.32
C ASN A 54 11.04 4.63 -4.72
N ILE A 55 10.45 4.68 -5.92
CA ILE A 55 9.59 3.59 -6.43
C ILE A 55 10.43 2.34 -6.71
N PHE A 56 11.64 2.48 -7.22
CA PHE A 56 12.53 1.36 -7.56
C PHE A 56 13.16 0.69 -6.34
N LEU A 57 13.23 1.36 -5.19
CA LEU A 57 13.95 0.90 -4.01
C LEU A 57 13.65 -0.57 -3.63
N PRO A 58 12.39 -1.05 -3.54
CA PRO A 58 12.12 -2.45 -3.21
C PRO A 58 12.60 -3.44 -4.27
N LEU A 59 12.68 -3.04 -5.53
CA LEU A 59 13.21 -3.87 -6.61
C LEU A 59 14.74 -3.90 -6.60
N VAL A 60 15.39 -2.77 -6.32
CA VAL A 60 16.85 -2.69 -6.12
C VAL A 60 17.28 -3.61 -4.99
N LEU A 61 16.60 -3.55 -3.85
CA LEU A 61 16.83 -4.43 -2.69
C LEU A 61 16.54 -5.91 -2.98
N SER A 62 15.81 -6.19 -4.06
CA SER A 62 15.53 -7.56 -4.55
C SER A 62 16.47 -7.98 -5.68
N GLY A 63 17.50 -7.19 -5.99
CA GLY A 63 18.50 -7.49 -7.03
C GLY A 63 17.94 -7.47 -8.46
N LYS A 64 16.84 -6.73 -8.71
CA LYS A 64 16.26 -6.63 -10.05
C LYS A 64 17.10 -5.74 -10.95
N LYS A 65 17.21 -6.10 -12.23
CA LYS A 65 17.93 -5.32 -13.23
C LYS A 65 17.12 -4.11 -13.70
N TYR A 66 17.79 -3.02 -14.03
CA TYR A 66 17.16 -1.77 -14.44
C TYR A 66 16.11 -1.92 -15.56
N PRO A 67 16.34 -2.66 -16.66
CA PRO A 67 15.34 -2.83 -17.72
C PRO A 67 14.05 -3.50 -17.22
N GLU A 68 14.14 -4.42 -16.25
CA GLU A 68 12.95 -5.03 -15.63
C GLU A 68 12.20 -4.01 -14.77
N MET A 69 12.93 -3.16 -14.04
CA MET A 69 12.33 -2.12 -13.20
C MET A 69 11.56 -1.11 -14.06
N GLU A 70 12.15 -0.61 -15.14
CA GLU A 70 11.51 0.30 -16.10
C GLU A 70 10.25 -0.32 -16.74
N LYS A 71 10.35 -1.58 -17.17
CA LYS A 71 9.19 -2.30 -17.74
C LYS A 71 8.01 -2.39 -16.74
N ARG A 72 8.30 -2.53 -15.45
CA ARG A 72 7.26 -2.57 -14.42
C ARG A 72 6.71 -1.19 -14.09
N LEU A 73 7.56 -0.17 -14.09
CA LEU A 73 7.19 1.20 -13.72
C LEU A 73 6.24 1.83 -14.73
N LYS A 74 6.52 1.68 -16.02
CA LYS A 74 5.79 2.38 -17.08
C LYS A 74 4.26 2.27 -16.92
N PRO A 75 3.63 1.09 -16.89
CA PRO A 75 2.16 1.00 -16.77
C PRO A 75 1.64 1.50 -15.41
N ILE A 76 2.44 1.42 -14.35
CA ILE A 76 2.07 1.93 -13.03
C ILE A 76 2.08 3.46 -13.05
N ALA A 77 3.12 4.09 -13.61
CA ALA A 77 3.24 5.53 -13.69
C ALA A 77 2.11 6.15 -14.52
N GLU A 78 1.81 5.56 -15.68
CA GLU A 78 0.70 5.96 -16.54
C GLU A 78 -0.63 5.90 -15.77
N LYS A 79 -0.93 4.78 -15.13
CA LYS A 79 -2.14 4.58 -14.34
C LYS A 79 -2.29 5.58 -13.19
N LEU A 80 -1.19 5.93 -12.55
CA LEU A 80 -1.17 6.85 -11.42
C LEU A 80 -1.01 8.32 -11.84
N GLY A 81 -0.78 8.59 -13.14
CA GLY A 81 -0.60 9.93 -13.69
C GLY A 81 0.63 10.64 -13.13
N ILE A 82 1.74 9.91 -12.95
CA ILE A 82 2.98 10.43 -12.36
C ILE A 82 4.19 10.38 -13.32
N GLU A 83 4.00 10.04 -14.60
CA GLU A 83 5.09 9.86 -15.57
C GLU A 83 6.00 11.10 -15.65
N LYS A 84 5.38 12.28 -15.68
CA LYS A 84 6.10 13.57 -15.75
C LYS A 84 6.76 14.00 -14.45
N LEU A 85 6.52 13.24 -13.37
CA LEU A 85 7.01 13.56 -12.04
C LEU A 85 8.15 12.63 -11.60
N LEU A 86 8.46 11.60 -12.36
CA LEU A 86 9.38 10.53 -11.96
C LEU A 86 10.78 11.03 -11.59
N GLU A 87 11.28 12.03 -12.30
CA GLU A 87 12.60 12.63 -12.07
C GLU A 87 12.59 13.73 -10.99
N LYS A 88 11.41 14.11 -10.47
CA LYS A 88 11.30 15.10 -9.39
C LYS A 88 11.57 14.46 -8.03
N TYR A 89 11.97 15.31 -7.09
CA TYR A 89 12.17 14.94 -5.71
C TYR A 89 10.89 15.14 -4.88
N PRO A 90 10.73 14.45 -3.73
CA PRO A 90 9.53 14.58 -2.91
C PRO A 90 9.17 16.02 -2.53
N TYR A 91 10.15 16.87 -2.23
CA TYR A 91 9.92 18.28 -1.88
C TYR A 91 9.44 19.16 -3.05
N GLU A 92 9.51 18.68 -4.30
CA GLU A 92 9.07 19.41 -5.51
C GLU A 92 7.63 19.12 -5.91
N VAL A 93 6.94 18.24 -5.20
CA VAL A 93 5.61 17.76 -5.58
C VAL A 93 4.60 17.88 -4.45
N SER A 94 3.30 17.94 -4.79
CA SER A 94 2.22 18.03 -3.81
C SER A 94 2.06 16.76 -2.97
N GLY A 95 1.36 16.85 -1.82
CA GLY A 95 1.06 15.70 -0.97
C GLY A 95 0.33 14.58 -1.72
N GLY A 96 -0.66 14.91 -2.55
CA GLY A 96 -1.36 13.92 -3.37
C GLY A 96 -0.45 13.24 -4.42
N GLN A 97 0.53 13.97 -4.97
CA GLN A 97 1.54 13.41 -5.88
C GLN A 97 2.54 12.51 -5.15
N LYS A 98 2.97 12.90 -3.94
CA LYS A 98 3.78 12.02 -3.05
C LYS A 98 3.06 10.72 -2.76
N GLN A 99 1.77 10.80 -2.44
CA GLN A 99 0.97 9.61 -2.12
C GLN A 99 0.83 8.68 -3.32
N ARG A 100 0.65 9.22 -4.53
CA ARG A 100 0.66 8.41 -5.76
C ARG A 100 2.00 7.71 -5.99
N ALA A 101 3.12 8.38 -5.71
CA ALA A 101 4.44 7.76 -5.78
C ALA A 101 4.62 6.65 -4.71
N ALA A 102 4.12 6.86 -3.48
CA ALA A 102 4.13 5.84 -2.43
C ALA A 102 3.28 4.61 -2.84
N ILE A 103 2.13 4.82 -3.48
CA ILE A 103 1.32 3.73 -4.05
C ILE A 103 2.05 3.02 -5.18
N ALA A 104 2.72 3.75 -6.08
CA ALA A 104 3.55 3.16 -7.14
C ALA A 104 4.63 2.25 -6.54
N ARG A 105 5.31 2.72 -5.49
CA ARG A 105 6.31 1.94 -4.74
C ARG A 105 5.72 0.68 -4.12
N ALA A 106 4.49 0.75 -3.60
CA ALA A 106 3.80 -0.41 -3.06
C ALA A 106 3.42 -1.42 -4.14
N LEU A 107 3.00 -0.96 -5.33
CA LEU A 107 2.52 -1.81 -6.43
C LEU A 107 3.65 -2.45 -7.25
N ILE A 108 4.84 -1.83 -7.32
CA ILE A 108 5.90 -2.23 -8.27
C ILE A 108 6.43 -3.64 -8.04
N THR A 109 6.33 -4.15 -6.82
CA THR A 109 6.69 -5.53 -6.46
C THR A 109 5.61 -6.54 -6.83
N LYS A 110 4.42 -6.11 -7.26
CA LYS A 110 3.22 -6.93 -7.48
C LYS A 110 2.84 -7.69 -6.20
N PRO A 111 2.57 -6.99 -5.09
CA PRO A 111 2.33 -7.60 -3.79
C PRO A 111 1.02 -8.38 -3.79
N GLN A 112 0.91 -9.36 -2.89
CA GLN A 112 -0.34 -10.08 -2.63
C GLN A 112 -1.31 -9.24 -1.80
N LEU A 113 -0.79 -8.34 -0.97
CA LEU A 113 -1.56 -7.51 -0.05
C LEU A 113 -0.92 -6.12 0.05
N ILE A 114 -1.73 -5.08 -0.06
CA ILE A 114 -1.36 -3.71 0.29
C ILE A 114 -1.91 -3.42 1.69
N LEU A 115 -1.04 -2.94 2.56
CA LEU A 115 -1.36 -2.43 3.89
C LEU A 115 -1.28 -0.91 3.85
N ALA A 116 -2.39 -0.22 4.09
CA ALA A 116 -2.50 1.23 4.09
C ALA A 116 -2.83 1.72 5.50
N ASP A 117 -1.95 2.54 6.07
CA ASP A 117 -2.09 3.10 7.41
C ASP A 117 -2.38 4.60 7.29
N GLU A 118 -3.62 5.01 7.62
CA GLU A 118 -4.14 6.38 7.49
C GLU A 118 -3.77 7.07 6.16
N PRO A 119 -3.95 6.43 5.00
CA PRO A 119 -3.33 6.86 3.75
C PRO A 119 -3.82 8.23 3.25
N SER A 120 -4.92 8.74 3.79
CA SER A 120 -5.50 10.05 3.46
C SER A 120 -5.26 11.11 4.54
N GLY A 121 -4.62 10.77 5.67
CA GLY A 121 -4.52 11.64 6.84
C GLY A 121 -3.76 12.95 6.61
N ALA A 122 -2.78 12.95 5.72
CA ALA A 122 -1.97 14.13 5.38
C ALA A 122 -2.47 14.87 4.11
N LEU A 123 -3.65 14.52 3.58
CA LEU A 123 -4.19 15.07 2.33
C LEU A 123 -5.36 16.00 2.57
N ASP A 124 -5.50 17.00 1.68
CA ASP A 124 -6.75 17.76 1.58
C ASP A 124 -7.91 16.88 1.10
N SER A 125 -9.14 17.34 1.27
CA SER A 125 -10.35 16.56 0.96
C SER A 125 -10.41 16.10 -0.50
N LYS A 126 -9.97 16.93 -1.46
CA LYS A 126 -9.99 16.59 -2.89
C LYS A 126 -8.95 15.52 -3.23
N ALA A 127 -7.75 15.64 -2.68
CA ALA A 127 -6.70 14.64 -2.84
C ALA A 127 -7.07 13.31 -2.16
N ALA A 128 -7.70 13.36 -0.97
CA ALA A 128 -8.22 12.19 -0.27
C ALA A 128 -9.29 11.45 -1.09
N ASP A 129 -10.24 12.17 -1.69
CA ASP A 129 -11.26 11.56 -2.57
C ASP A 129 -10.63 10.91 -3.80
N SER A 130 -9.68 11.59 -4.43
CA SER A 130 -8.92 11.05 -5.57
C SER A 130 -8.16 9.77 -5.18
N LEU A 131 -7.60 9.72 -3.97
CA LEU A 131 -6.91 8.55 -3.43
C LEU A 131 -7.87 7.37 -3.21
N MET A 132 -9.05 7.61 -2.62
CA MET A 132 -10.03 6.54 -2.39
C MET A 132 -10.57 5.97 -3.71
N ASN A 133 -10.81 6.82 -4.71
CA ASN A 133 -11.18 6.36 -6.04
C ASN A 133 -10.07 5.50 -6.67
N LEU A 134 -8.82 5.91 -6.51
CA LEU A 134 -7.66 5.14 -6.98
C LEU A 134 -7.58 3.76 -6.30
N PHE A 135 -7.74 3.69 -4.98
CA PHE A 135 -7.76 2.41 -4.25
C PHE A 135 -8.92 1.52 -4.70
N THR A 136 -10.08 2.11 -4.97
CA THR A 136 -11.23 1.37 -5.51
C THR A 136 -10.91 0.75 -6.87
N THR A 137 -10.30 1.51 -7.78
CA THR A 137 -9.86 1.04 -9.10
C THR A 137 -8.84 -0.09 -8.99
N ILE A 138 -7.81 0.09 -8.17
CA ILE A 138 -6.77 -0.93 -7.92
C ILE A 138 -7.37 -2.21 -7.33
N ASN A 139 -8.36 -2.08 -6.42
CA ASN A 139 -9.05 -3.24 -5.85
C ASN A 139 -9.93 -3.95 -6.88
N GLN A 140 -10.61 -3.24 -7.76
CA GLN A 140 -11.41 -3.82 -8.84
C GLN A 140 -10.56 -4.63 -9.82
N GLU A 141 -9.30 -4.27 -9.99
CA GLU A 141 -8.32 -5.03 -10.78
C GLU A 141 -7.73 -6.25 -10.04
N GLY A 142 -8.25 -6.57 -8.86
CA GLY A 142 -7.90 -7.78 -8.12
C GLY A 142 -6.87 -7.60 -7.00
N GLN A 143 -6.38 -6.37 -6.76
CA GLN A 143 -5.46 -6.12 -5.65
C GLN A 143 -6.20 -6.13 -4.31
N THR A 144 -5.76 -6.97 -3.39
CA THR A 144 -6.25 -6.93 -2.01
C THR A 144 -5.63 -5.75 -1.26
N ILE A 145 -6.47 -4.96 -0.58
CA ILE A 145 -6.05 -3.80 0.21
C ILE A 145 -6.67 -3.92 1.61
N VAL A 146 -5.86 -3.80 2.64
CA VAL A 146 -6.31 -3.62 4.03
C VAL A 146 -5.89 -2.22 4.45
N MET A 147 -6.86 -1.42 4.85
CA MET A 147 -6.65 -0.04 5.26
C MET A 147 -7.07 0.14 6.72
N VAL A 148 -6.23 0.81 7.49
CA VAL A 148 -6.57 1.33 8.82
C VAL A 148 -6.87 2.81 8.66
N THR A 149 -8.00 3.28 9.19
CA THR A 149 -8.37 4.69 9.14
C THR A 149 -9.37 5.07 10.21
N HIS A 150 -9.28 6.32 10.68
CA HIS A 150 -10.29 6.96 11.51
C HIS A 150 -11.33 7.73 10.68
N SER A 151 -11.13 7.87 9.37
CA SER A 151 -12.06 8.56 8.47
C SER A 151 -13.22 7.65 8.08
N VAL A 152 -14.44 8.01 8.51
CA VAL A 152 -15.67 7.33 8.10
C VAL A 152 -15.82 7.34 6.58
N LYS A 153 -15.48 8.46 5.93
CA LYS A 153 -15.53 8.61 4.47
C LYS A 153 -14.59 7.64 3.77
N ALA A 154 -13.34 7.50 4.25
CA ALA A 154 -12.40 6.53 3.70
C ALA A 154 -12.88 5.09 3.94
N ALA A 155 -13.34 4.77 5.14
CA ALA A 155 -13.87 3.46 5.47
C ALA A 155 -15.08 3.06 4.59
N SER A 156 -15.95 4.01 4.24
CA SER A 156 -17.13 3.74 3.41
C SER A 156 -16.81 3.30 1.98
N SER A 157 -15.57 3.52 1.49
CA SER A 157 -15.11 3.05 0.18
C SER A 157 -14.76 1.56 0.17
N ALA A 158 -14.58 0.94 1.34
CA ALA A 158 -14.22 -0.47 1.46
C ALA A 158 -15.43 -1.41 1.22
N LYS A 159 -15.14 -2.63 0.75
CA LYS A 159 -16.17 -3.69 0.62
C LYS A 159 -16.55 -4.29 1.98
N ARG A 160 -15.63 -4.25 2.93
CA ARG A 160 -15.84 -4.76 4.30
C ARG A 160 -15.17 -3.81 5.28
N VAL A 161 -15.89 -3.43 6.32
CA VAL A 161 -15.39 -2.57 7.41
C VAL A 161 -15.45 -3.37 8.70
N LEU A 162 -14.34 -3.39 9.44
CA LEU A 162 -14.24 -3.96 10.77
C LEU A 162 -14.09 -2.83 11.78
N PHE A 163 -14.95 -2.76 12.76
CA PHE A 163 -14.85 -1.82 13.86
C PHE A 163 -14.10 -2.48 15.01
N ILE A 164 -12.96 -1.90 15.37
CA ILE A 164 -12.10 -2.40 16.44
C ILE A 164 -12.15 -1.41 17.60
N LYS A 165 -12.43 -1.93 18.80
CA LYS A 165 -12.41 -1.19 20.05
C LYS A 165 -11.76 -2.06 21.12
N ASP A 166 -10.83 -1.47 21.89
CA ASP A 166 -10.11 -2.15 22.98
C ASP A 166 -9.50 -3.51 22.55
N GLY A 167 -8.93 -3.55 21.34
CA GLY A 167 -8.31 -4.74 20.77
C GLY A 167 -9.28 -5.80 20.22
N ASN A 168 -10.59 -5.57 20.29
CA ASN A 168 -11.61 -6.52 19.84
C ASN A 168 -12.39 -6.01 18.63
N VAL A 169 -12.71 -6.91 17.70
CA VAL A 169 -13.66 -6.63 16.63
C VAL A 169 -15.06 -6.73 17.22
N PHE A 170 -15.73 -5.59 17.42
CA PHE A 170 -17.08 -5.57 18.02
C PHE A 170 -18.19 -5.48 16.99
N HIS A 171 -17.89 -5.01 15.78
CA HIS A 171 -18.87 -4.92 14.70
C HIS A 171 -18.21 -5.03 13.33
N GLN A 172 -18.99 -5.48 12.33
CA GLN A 172 -18.55 -5.52 10.94
C GLN A 172 -19.68 -5.16 9.99
N LEU A 173 -19.34 -4.45 8.92
CA LEU A 173 -20.26 -4.09 7.85
C LEU A 173 -19.73 -4.62 6.52
N TYR A 174 -20.63 -5.07 5.68
CA TYR A 174 -20.36 -5.41 4.29
C TYR A 174 -21.10 -4.43 3.39
N ARG A 175 -20.43 -3.92 2.39
CA ARG A 175 -21.08 -3.16 1.34
C ARG A 175 -21.93 -4.14 0.53
N GLY A 176 -23.26 -4.02 0.62
CA GLY A 176 -24.18 -4.83 -0.18
C GLY A 176 -23.93 -4.58 -1.67
N ASN A 177 -23.99 -5.64 -2.49
CA ASN A 177 -24.15 -5.45 -3.92
C ASN A 177 -25.54 -4.81 -4.11
N LEU A 178 -25.57 -3.55 -4.52
CA LEU A 178 -26.75 -2.99 -5.15
C LEU A 178 -26.85 -3.69 -6.51
N THR A 179 -27.60 -4.80 -6.53
CA THR A 179 -28.07 -5.41 -7.78
C THR A 179 -29.11 -4.52 -8.41
#